data_8acdd6e2fc44a77158fd18db02c5c244
#
_entry.id   8acdd6e2fc44a77158fd18db02c5c244
#
_cell.length_a   1.000
_cell.length_b   1.000
_cell.length_c   1.000
_cell.angle_alpha   90.00
_cell.angle_beta   90.00
_cell.angle_gamma   90.00
#
_symmetry.space_group_name_H-M   'P 1'
#
loop_
_entity.id
_entity.type
_entity.pdbx_description
1 polymer ?
#
loop_
_entity_poly.entity_id
_entity_poly.type
_entity_poly.pdbx_seq_one_letter_code
_entity_poly.pdbx_strand_id
1 'polypeptide(L)'
;MLSEGTTAPDFTLSGLGQPNESDERTMSEYHLEEFARGSPTLLAFYPGDFSPVCTDELCSLRDIAVSAIDTSRNVYGISRDSLFTHEAFAYDHDIDFPLLSDVEGEVCGAYDAVHEEDAGDGVEAGLAKRTMYVLGPDLTIEYAWQSDDPWVEPDIDEVIDELVAAGD
;
A
#
# COMPACT_ATOMS: atom_id res chain seq x y z
N MET A 1 -4.16 -5.68 -13.85
CA MET A 1 -4.11 -4.34 -13.21
C MET A 1 -5.38 -3.57 -13.57
N LEU A 2 -6.01 -2.95 -12.59
CA LEU A 2 -7.19 -2.11 -12.84
C LEU A 2 -6.82 -0.88 -13.65
N SER A 3 -7.77 -0.38 -14.43
CA SER A 3 -7.54 0.76 -15.33
C SER A 3 -7.76 2.10 -14.64
N GLU A 4 -6.93 3.07 -14.99
CA GLU A 4 -7.16 4.48 -14.65
C GLU A 4 -8.54 4.94 -15.14
N GLY A 5 -9.19 5.81 -14.40
CA GLY A 5 -10.54 6.29 -14.68
C GLY A 5 -11.66 5.42 -14.13
N THR A 6 -11.34 4.26 -13.54
CA THR A 6 -12.33 3.39 -12.90
C THR A 6 -12.42 3.64 -11.41
N THR A 7 -13.57 3.35 -10.81
CA THR A 7 -13.75 3.46 -9.36
C THR A 7 -13.03 2.31 -8.65
N ALA A 8 -12.25 2.62 -7.63
CA ALA A 8 -11.57 1.62 -6.81
C ALA A 8 -12.59 0.73 -6.08
N PRO A 9 -12.39 -0.60 -6.08
CA PRO A 9 -13.24 -1.52 -5.32
C PRO A 9 -13.22 -1.20 -3.82
N ASP A 10 -14.37 -1.12 -3.19
CA ASP A 10 -14.47 -0.90 -1.75
C ASP A 10 -14.01 -2.12 -0.96
N PHE A 11 -13.45 -1.90 0.23
CA PHE A 11 -13.02 -2.97 1.10
C PHE A 11 -12.97 -2.53 2.57
N THR A 12 -12.93 -3.53 3.45
CA THR A 12 -12.62 -3.37 4.87
C THR A 12 -11.52 -4.37 5.23
N LEU A 13 -10.42 -3.89 5.78
CA LEU A 13 -9.30 -4.71 6.25
C LEU A 13 -8.90 -4.32 7.66
N SER A 14 -8.43 -5.30 8.43
CA SER A 14 -7.70 -5.00 9.66
C SER A 14 -6.34 -4.40 9.31
N GLY A 15 -5.89 -3.44 10.09
CA GLY A 15 -4.63 -2.77 9.85
C GLY A 15 -3.93 -2.32 11.12
N LEU A 16 -2.62 -2.09 10.99
CA LEU A 16 -1.78 -1.46 11.99
C LEU A 16 -1.65 0.01 11.66
N GLY A 17 -2.08 0.88 12.57
CA GLY A 17 -2.02 2.33 12.37
C GLY A 17 -0.60 2.89 12.44
N GLN A 18 -0.46 4.13 12.00
CA GLN A 18 0.76 4.91 12.18
C GLN A 18 1.04 5.15 13.68
N PRO A 19 2.31 5.40 14.07
CA PRO A 19 2.63 5.65 15.46
C PRO A 19 2.02 6.97 15.95
N ASN A 20 1.57 6.98 17.22
CA ASN A 20 1.19 8.20 17.92
C ASN A 20 2.44 8.91 18.49
N GLU A 21 2.24 9.99 19.25
CA GLU A 21 3.33 10.74 19.87
C GLU A 21 4.16 9.91 20.86
N SER A 22 3.62 8.81 21.39
CA SER A 22 4.30 7.87 22.30
C SER A 22 4.90 6.65 21.57
N ASP A 23 4.98 6.68 20.25
CA ASP A 23 5.43 5.58 19.37
C ASP A 23 4.57 4.30 19.52
N GLU A 24 3.32 4.46 19.93
CA GLU A 24 2.35 3.37 20.01
C GLU A 24 1.51 3.30 18.73
N ARG A 25 1.28 2.08 18.24
CA ARG A 25 0.44 1.82 17.08
C ARG A 25 -0.80 1.02 17.50
N THR A 26 -1.94 1.36 16.92
CA THR A 26 -3.23 0.73 17.23
C THR A 26 -3.68 -0.17 16.08
N MET A 27 -4.06 -1.39 16.40
CA MET A 27 -4.70 -2.31 15.45
C MET A 27 -6.20 -1.99 15.41
N SER A 28 -6.74 -1.74 14.21
CA SER A 28 -8.16 -1.42 14.00
C SER A 28 -8.62 -1.82 12.61
N GLU A 29 -9.93 -1.69 12.35
CA GLU A 29 -10.48 -1.87 11.01
C GLU A 29 -10.33 -0.59 10.18
N TYR A 30 -9.99 -0.78 8.90
CA TYR A 30 -9.86 0.27 7.89
C TYR A 30 -10.86 0.03 6.77
N HIS A 31 -11.78 0.97 6.58
CA HIS A 31 -12.77 0.94 5.52
C HIS A 31 -12.42 1.99 4.47
N LEU A 32 -12.23 1.58 3.21
CA LEU A 32 -11.72 2.44 2.14
C LEU A 32 -12.52 3.74 2.02
N GLU A 33 -13.85 3.66 1.98
CA GLU A 33 -14.70 4.85 1.87
C GLU A 33 -14.50 5.85 3.00
N GLU A 34 -14.18 5.38 4.20
CA GLU A 34 -13.97 6.25 5.36
C GLU A 34 -12.61 6.95 5.35
N PHE A 35 -11.53 6.21 4.97
CA PHE A 35 -10.20 6.80 5.04
C PHE A 35 -9.74 7.48 3.76
N ALA A 36 -10.28 7.12 2.59
CA ALA A 36 -9.82 7.59 1.29
C ALA A 36 -10.72 8.64 0.66
N ARG A 37 -12.04 8.58 0.91
CA ARG A 37 -12.95 9.57 0.33
C ARG A 37 -12.67 10.98 0.84
N GLY A 38 -12.47 11.90 -0.09
CA GLY A 38 -12.17 13.29 0.22
C GLY A 38 -10.68 13.63 0.31
N SER A 39 -9.81 12.62 0.17
CA SER A 39 -8.35 12.82 0.23
C SER A 39 -7.64 11.96 -0.80
N PRO A 40 -6.67 12.49 -1.57
CA PRO A 40 -5.82 11.67 -2.41
C PRO A 40 -5.13 10.57 -1.61
N THR A 41 -5.14 9.35 -2.12
CA THR A 41 -4.69 8.18 -1.37
C THR A 41 -3.84 7.26 -2.23
N LEU A 42 -2.68 6.87 -1.73
CA LEU A 42 -1.83 5.82 -2.32
C LEU A 42 -2.12 4.48 -1.64
N LEU A 43 -2.46 3.48 -2.44
CA LEU A 43 -2.51 2.08 -2.03
C LEU A 43 -1.30 1.36 -2.63
N ALA A 44 -0.39 0.91 -1.77
CA ALA A 44 0.83 0.19 -2.15
C ALA A 44 0.68 -1.30 -1.80
N PHE A 45 0.37 -2.12 -2.81
CA PHE A 45 0.35 -3.58 -2.67
C PHE A 45 1.76 -4.13 -2.83
N TYR A 46 2.18 -5.04 -1.96
CA TYR A 46 3.51 -5.65 -2.00
C TYR A 46 3.49 -7.11 -1.54
N PRO A 47 4.45 -7.96 -2.00
CA PRO A 47 4.45 -9.39 -1.69
C PRO A 47 4.54 -9.74 -0.21
N GLY A 48 5.35 -9.04 0.57
CA GLY A 48 5.46 -9.34 2.00
C GLY A 48 6.49 -8.52 2.75
N ASP A 49 6.23 -8.37 4.04
CA ASP A 49 7.14 -7.73 4.99
C ASP A 49 8.49 -8.47 5.02
N PHE A 50 9.55 -7.75 5.31
CA PHE A 50 10.93 -8.24 5.41
C PHE A 50 11.56 -8.76 4.12
N SER A 51 10.85 -8.81 2.99
CA SER A 51 11.52 -9.09 1.72
C SER A 51 12.42 -7.89 1.35
N PRO A 52 13.60 -8.11 0.76
CA PRO A 52 14.57 -7.01 0.53
C PRO A 52 13.99 -5.85 -0.28
N VAL A 53 13.33 -6.14 -1.39
CA VAL A 53 12.77 -5.10 -2.28
C VAL A 53 11.57 -4.41 -1.65
N CYS A 54 10.69 -5.15 -0.96
CA CYS A 54 9.55 -4.57 -0.25
C CYS A 54 10.03 -3.64 0.88
N THR A 55 11.06 -4.04 1.61
CA THR A 55 11.64 -3.22 2.66
C THR A 55 12.21 -1.92 2.09
N ASP A 56 12.96 -1.98 0.99
CA ASP A 56 13.52 -0.80 0.33
C ASP A 56 12.41 0.14 -0.19
N GLU A 57 11.37 -0.40 -0.82
CA GLU A 57 10.22 0.36 -1.31
C GLU A 57 9.48 1.09 -0.20
N LEU A 58 9.09 0.37 0.87
CA LEU A 58 8.34 0.95 1.98
C LEU A 58 9.18 1.95 2.78
N CYS A 59 10.47 1.73 2.93
CA CYS A 59 11.39 2.70 3.54
C CYS A 59 11.55 3.95 2.65
N SER A 60 11.58 3.79 1.33
CA SER A 60 11.62 4.93 0.40
C SER A 60 10.32 5.74 0.46
N LEU A 61 9.15 5.08 0.51
CA LEU A 61 7.87 5.75 0.73
C LEU A 61 7.84 6.51 2.05
N ARG A 62 8.32 5.91 3.14
CA ARG A 62 8.44 6.55 4.45
C ARG A 62 9.29 7.83 4.35
N ASP A 63 10.47 7.75 3.77
CA ASP A 63 11.43 8.85 3.72
C ASP A 63 10.93 10.03 2.87
N ILE A 64 10.27 9.73 1.74
CA ILE A 64 9.76 10.76 0.83
C ILE A 64 8.43 11.33 1.35
N ALA A 65 7.56 10.49 1.90
CA ALA A 65 6.25 10.89 2.40
C ALA A 65 6.34 11.97 3.48
N VAL A 66 7.33 11.88 4.36
CA VAL A 66 7.57 12.88 5.43
C VAL A 66 7.89 14.27 4.86
N SER A 67 8.55 14.33 3.69
CA SER A 67 9.03 15.61 3.13
C SER A 67 8.13 16.19 2.03
N ALA A 68 7.37 15.35 1.33
CA ALA A 68 6.63 15.76 0.11
C ALA A 68 5.11 15.73 0.27
N ILE A 69 4.58 15.00 1.26
CA ILE A 69 3.14 14.81 1.45
C ILE A 69 2.69 15.64 2.64
N ASP A 70 1.74 16.54 2.41
CA ASP A 70 1.07 17.22 3.50
C ASP A 70 0.06 16.29 4.20
N THR A 71 -0.52 16.73 5.31
CA THR A 71 -1.46 15.94 6.12
C THR A 71 -2.80 15.66 5.43
N SER A 72 -3.01 16.16 4.21
CA SER A 72 -4.24 15.95 3.43
C SER A 72 -4.20 14.74 2.51
N ARG A 73 -3.06 14.05 2.44
CA ARG A 73 -2.86 12.88 1.58
C ARG A 73 -2.52 11.65 2.41
N ASN A 74 -2.92 10.49 1.94
CA ASN A 74 -2.79 9.23 2.67
C ASN A 74 -1.93 8.22 1.91
N VAL A 75 -1.17 7.42 2.67
CA VAL A 75 -0.41 6.28 2.16
C VAL A 75 -0.77 5.05 2.98
N TYR A 76 -1.08 3.94 2.33
CA TYR A 76 -1.39 2.65 2.95
C TYR A 76 -0.61 1.54 2.26
N GLY A 77 0.11 0.73 3.04
CA GLY A 77 0.71 -0.52 2.55
C GLY A 77 -0.27 -1.66 2.72
N ILE A 78 -0.34 -2.56 1.75
CA ILE A 78 -1.25 -3.72 1.76
C ILE A 78 -0.48 -4.97 1.35
N SER A 79 -0.47 -5.97 2.21
CA SER A 79 0.05 -7.31 1.90
C SER A 79 -0.81 -8.38 2.56
N ARG A 80 -0.48 -9.64 2.31
CA ARG A 80 -1.15 -10.78 2.97
C ARG A 80 -0.55 -11.14 4.32
N ASP A 81 0.42 -10.38 4.82
CA ASP A 81 1.00 -10.59 6.14
C ASP A 81 -0.02 -10.36 7.25
N SER A 82 0.18 -11.05 8.38
CA SER A 82 -0.63 -10.82 9.57
C SER A 82 -0.29 -9.49 10.25
N LEU A 83 -1.18 -9.02 11.12
CA LEU A 83 -0.94 -7.81 11.92
C LEU A 83 0.29 -7.94 12.82
N PHE A 84 0.60 -9.15 13.31
CA PHE A 84 1.79 -9.39 14.12
C PHE A 84 3.08 -9.20 13.32
N THR A 85 3.08 -9.65 12.06
CA THR A 85 4.22 -9.44 11.16
C THR A 85 4.36 -7.96 10.82
N HIS A 86 3.27 -7.28 10.48
CA HIS A 86 3.24 -5.84 10.25
C HIS A 86 3.78 -5.04 11.45
N GLU A 87 3.40 -5.42 12.67
CA GLU A 87 3.86 -4.76 13.88
C GLU A 87 5.39 -4.86 14.02
N ALA A 88 5.94 -6.07 13.90
CA ALA A 88 7.38 -6.28 13.96
C ALA A 88 8.12 -5.52 12.87
N PHE A 89 7.61 -5.57 11.63
CA PHE A 89 8.20 -4.86 10.49
C PHE A 89 8.15 -3.33 10.68
N ALA A 90 7.02 -2.80 11.10
CA ALA A 90 6.84 -1.37 11.29
C ALA A 90 7.76 -0.81 12.40
N TYR A 91 7.95 -1.55 13.49
CA TYR A 91 8.89 -1.15 14.54
C TYR A 91 10.35 -1.24 14.09
N ASP A 92 10.73 -2.30 13.37
CA ASP A 92 12.11 -2.49 12.90
C ASP A 92 12.54 -1.42 11.89
N HIS A 93 11.61 -0.92 11.08
CA HIS A 93 11.89 0.00 9.98
C HIS A 93 11.26 1.38 10.14
N ASP A 94 10.71 1.70 11.31
CA ASP A 94 10.08 3.00 11.60
C ASP A 94 9.04 3.41 10.55
N ILE A 95 8.23 2.46 10.08
CA ILE A 95 7.18 2.75 9.11
C ILE A 95 6.13 3.65 9.77
N ASP A 96 5.84 4.79 9.17
CA ASP A 96 5.00 5.84 9.73
C ASP A 96 3.64 6.01 9.04
N PHE A 97 3.27 5.06 8.20
CA PHE A 97 1.95 4.96 7.58
C PHE A 97 1.29 3.61 7.91
N PRO A 98 -0.04 3.51 7.81
CA PRO A 98 -0.73 2.26 8.14
C PRO A 98 -0.37 1.10 7.21
N LEU A 99 -0.27 -0.11 7.79
CA LEU A 99 -0.11 -1.36 7.07
C LEU A 99 -1.37 -2.22 7.23
N LEU A 100 -2.03 -2.52 6.12
CA LEU A 100 -3.28 -3.27 6.11
C LEU A 100 -3.00 -4.75 5.79
N SER A 101 -3.75 -5.63 6.45
CA SER A 101 -3.55 -7.08 6.41
C SER A 101 -4.67 -7.75 5.61
N ASP A 102 -4.35 -8.20 4.40
CA ASP A 102 -5.26 -8.95 3.52
C ASP A 102 -4.94 -10.44 3.56
N VAL A 103 -5.05 -11.06 4.73
CA VAL A 103 -4.67 -12.46 4.96
C VAL A 103 -5.39 -13.42 4.02
N GLU A 104 -6.66 -13.17 3.74
CA GLU A 104 -7.46 -14.00 2.84
C GLU A 104 -7.16 -13.76 1.35
N GLY A 105 -6.52 -12.64 1.00
CA GLY A 105 -6.19 -12.28 -0.37
C GLY A 105 -7.35 -11.78 -1.21
N GLU A 106 -8.49 -11.50 -0.61
CA GLU A 106 -9.69 -11.05 -1.34
C GLU A 106 -9.52 -9.66 -1.92
N VAL A 107 -8.90 -8.75 -1.19
CA VAL A 107 -8.65 -7.38 -1.64
C VAL A 107 -7.58 -7.35 -2.73
N CYS A 108 -6.48 -8.09 -2.54
CA CYS A 108 -5.48 -8.26 -3.58
C CYS A 108 -6.10 -8.78 -4.88
N GLY A 109 -7.02 -9.75 -4.79
CA GLY A 109 -7.76 -10.29 -5.94
C GLY A 109 -8.67 -9.25 -6.59
N ALA A 110 -9.42 -8.48 -5.80
CA ALA A 110 -10.32 -7.43 -6.31
C ALA A 110 -9.57 -6.30 -7.03
N TYR A 111 -8.34 -6.03 -6.62
CA TYR A 111 -7.46 -5.02 -7.23
C TYR A 111 -6.58 -5.58 -8.35
N ASP A 112 -6.77 -6.82 -8.76
CA ASP A 112 -5.95 -7.49 -9.78
C ASP A 112 -4.45 -7.41 -9.46
N ALA A 113 -4.11 -7.59 -8.19
CA ALA A 113 -2.78 -7.46 -7.61
C ALA A 113 -2.32 -8.78 -6.96
N VAL A 114 -2.43 -9.90 -7.69
CA VAL A 114 -2.07 -11.24 -7.23
C VAL A 114 -1.12 -11.90 -8.21
N HIS A 115 -0.05 -12.53 -7.69
CA HIS A 115 0.75 -13.46 -8.48
C HIS A 115 -0.05 -14.74 -8.74
N GLU A 116 -0.38 -15.02 -9.99
CA GLU A 116 -1.09 -16.24 -10.37
C GLU A 116 -0.16 -17.46 -10.44
N GLU A 117 1.15 -17.22 -10.61
CA GLU A 117 2.19 -18.24 -10.68
C GLU A 117 3.33 -17.88 -9.72
N ASP A 118 4.13 -18.88 -9.34
CA ASP A 118 5.34 -18.66 -8.55
C ASP A 118 6.32 -17.79 -9.33
N ALA A 119 6.78 -16.72 -8.70
CA ALA A 119 7.74 -15.79 -9.29
C ALA A 119 9.19 -16.04 -8.86
N GLY A 120 9.42 -17.12 -8.07
CA GLY A 120 10.73 -17.51 -7.57
C GLY A 120 11.16 -16.78 -6.30
N ASP A 121 12.26 -17.24 -5.70
CA ASP A 121 12.92 -16.65 -4.53
C ASP A 121 11.98 -16.30 -3.36
N GLY A 122 11.01 -17.19 -3.11
CA GLY A 122 10.05 -17.05 -2.01
C GLY A 122 8.77 -16.29 -2.34
N VAL A 123 8.61 -15.81 -3.57
CA VAL A 123 7.35 -15.19 -4.03
C VAL A 123 6.48 -16.26 -4.68
N GLU A 124 5.58 -16.81 -3.89
CA GLU A 124 4.67 -17.88 -4.29
C GLU A 124 3.39 -17.33 -4.91
N ALA A 125 2.74 -18.17 -5.71
CA ALA A 125 1.40 -17.88 -6.22
C ALA A 125 0.43 -17.55 -5.07
N GLY A 126 -0.41 -16.55 -5.28
CA GLY A 126 -1.36 -16.06 -4.27
C GLY A 126 -0.85 -14.90 -3.43
N LEU A 127 0.45 -14.62 -3.43
CA LEU A 127 0.97 -13.41 -2.78
C LEU A 127 0.60 -12.15 -3.58
N ALA A 128 0.56 -11.03 -2.89
CA ALA A 128 0.29 -9.75 -3.54
C ALA A 128 1.37 -9.42 -4.57
N LYS A 129 0.92 -8.97 -5.73
CA LYS A 129 1.76 -8.46 -6.80
C LYS A 129 2.09 -7.01 -6.52
N ARG A 130 3.35 -6.62 -6.67
CA ARG A 130 3.78 -5.24 -6.44
C ARG A 130 3.01 -4.30 -7.35
N THR A 131 2.15 -3.48 -6.75
CA THR A 131 1.21 -2.62 -7.47
C THR A 131 1.01 -1.32 -6.70
N MET A 132 0.99 -0.20 -7.42
CA MET A 132 0.69 1.12 -6.89
C MET A 132 -0.59 1.64 -7.53
N TYR A 133 -1.55 2.07 -6.70
CA TYR A 133 -2.73 2.80 -7.15
C TYR A 133 -2.82 4.13 -6.44
N VAL A 134 -2.89 5.22 -7.18
CA VAL A 134 -3.23 6.52 -6.64
C VAL A 134 -4.71 6.79 -6.88
N LEU A 135 -5.44 7.04 -5.81
CA LEU A 135 -6.86 7.34 -5.85
C LEU A 135 -7.08 8.84 -5.64
N GLY A 136 -7.93 9.41 -6.48
CA GLY A 136 -8.47 10.75 -6.25
C GLY A 136 -9.46 10.78 -5.07
N PRO A 137 -9.87 11.98 -4.63
CA PRO A 137 -10.83 12.15 -3.51
C PRO A 137 -12.20 11.52 -3.72
N ASP A 138 -12.57 11.21 -4.96
CA ASP A 138 -13.81 10.53 -5.34
C ASP A 138 -13.66 9.00 -5.47
N LEU A 139 -12.49 8.46 -5.11
CA LEU A 139 -12.08 7.05 -5.23
C LEU A 139 -11.88 6.58 -6.67
N THR A 140 -11.72 7.48 -7.61
CA THR A 140 -11.29 7.13 -8.97
C THR A 140 -9.81 6.80 -8.99
N ILE A 141 -9.41 5.75 -9.68
CA ILE A 141 -7.98 5.43 -9.90
C ILE A 141 -7.42 6.44 -10.89
N GLU A 142 -6.54 7.30 -10.44
CA GLU A 142 -5.91 8.35 -11.26
C GLU A 142 -4.54 7.93 -11.81
N TYR A 143 -3.87 6.99 -11.12
CA TYR A 143 -2.60 6.40 -11.56
C TYR A 143 -2.53 4.94 -11.16
N ALA A 144 -1.95 4.11 -12.01
CA ALA A 144 -1.75 2.69 -11.75
C ALA A 144 -0.40 2.22 -12.30
N TRP A 145 0.38 1.56 -11.46
CA TRP A 145 1.63 0.90 -11.81
C TRP A 145 1.66 -0.52 -11.27
N GLN A 146 2.16 -1.47 -12.04
CA GLN A 146 2.32 -2.86 -11.62
C GLN A 146 3.51 -3.52 -12.31
N SER A 147 4.20 -4.42 -11.62
CA SER A 147 5.22 -5.27 -12.22
C SER A 147 4.90 -6.75 -12.01
N ASP A 148 5.09 -7.55 -13.07
CA ASP A 148 5.06 -9.01 -12.99
C ASP A 148 6.30 -9.56 -12.31
N ASP A 149 7.40 -8.81 -12.34
CA ASP A 149 8.66 -9.13 -11.67
C ASP A 149 8.65 -8.53 -10.26
N PRO A 150 8.62 -9.37 -9.20
CA PRO A 150 8.57 -8.87 -7.81
C PRO A 150 9.84 -8.12 -7.37
N TRP A 151 10.91 -8.20 -8.14
CA TRP A 151 12.20 -7.55 -7.84
C TRP A 151 12.34 -6.18 -8.51
N VAL A 152 11.36 -5.78 -9.31
CA VAL A 152 11.31 -4.45 -9.93
C VAL A 152 10.54 -3.50 -9.02
N GLU A 153 11.18 -2.40 -8.62
CA GLU A 153 10.57 -1.32 -7.84
C GLU A 153 9.92 -0.29 -8.76
N PRO A 154 8.82 0.36 -8.33
CA PRO A 154 8.32 1.55 -9.02
C PRO A 154 9.29 2.72 -8.85
N ASP A 155 9.20 3.71 -9.72
CA ASP A 155 9.80 5.01 -9.48
C ASP A 155 8.97 5.73 -8.38
N ILE A 156 9.49 5.74 -7.17
CA ILE A 156 8.79 6.30 -6.01
C ILE A 156 8.57 7.81 -6.16
N ASP A 157 9.51 8.53 -6.76
CA ASP A 157 9.35 9.96 -6.99
C ASP A 157 8.17 10.22 -7.95
N GLU A 158 8.04 9.43 -9.03
CA GLU A 158 6.89 9.50 -9.93
C GLU A 158 5.58 9.21 -9.20
N VAL A 159 5.53 8.15 -8.41
CA VAL A 159 4.33 7.77 -7.63
C VAL A 159 3.91 8.89 -6.68
N ILE A 160 4.86 9.53 -6.02
CA ILE A 160 4.60 10.65 -5.10
C ILE A 160 4.13 11.88 -5.88
N ASP A 161 4.72 12.19 -7.02
CA ASP A 161 4.29 13.31 -7.87
C ASP A 161 2.83 13.11 -8.33
N GLU A 162 2.45 11.89 -8.70
CA GLU A 162 1.06 11.54 -9.05
C GLU A 162 0.12 11.68 -7.84
N LEU A 163 0.56 11.25 -6.65
CA LEU A 163 -0.22 11.43 -5.42
C LEU A 163 -0.42 12.91 -5.08
N VAL A 164 0.60 13.74 -5.27
CA VAL A 164 0.51 15.19 -5.03
C VAL A 164 -0.43 15.86 -6.03
N ALA A 165 -0.43 15.40 -7.28
CA ALA A 165 -1.29 15.93 -8.34
C ALA A 165 -2.75 15.43 -8.25
N ALA A 166 -2.99 14.31 -7.57
CA ALA A 166 -4.32 13.71 -7.52
C ALA A 166 -5.37 14.64 -6.88
N GLY A 167 -6.52 14.74 -7.53
CA GLY A 167 -7.63 15.57 -7.07
C GLY A 167 -7.48 17.07 -7.30
N ASP A 168 -6.46 17.49 -8.01
CA ASP A 168 -6.27 18.90 -8.41
C ASP A 168 -7.13 19.28 -9.64
#